data_f08aa261efda07ab7bf6ac404dc50cf7
#
_entry.id   f08aa261efda07ab7bf6ac404dc50cf7
#
_cell.length_a   1.000
_cell.length_b   1.000
_cell.length_c   1.000
_cell.angle_alpha   90.00
_cell.angle_beta   90.00
_cell.angle_gamma   90.00
#
_symmetry.space_group_name_H-M   'P 1'
#
loop_
_entity.id
_entity.type
_entity.pdbx_description
1 polymer ?
#
loop_
_entity_poly.entity_id
_entity_poly.type
_entity_poly.pdbx_seq_one_letter_code
_entity_poly.pdbx_strand_id
1 'polypeptide(L)'
;MSLIRTISCFLLFCVLGCSAQAPAGKLNNETSRRIESQVRYFIESHNDRPLPPSVTITVDELKTSDIAGFDLVPVTLSNDKQTQTLEFLISKDRKTLIRFEKFDVGTDPEAKMDLKGRPIRGNKDAKVTIINYDDFQCPFCSRMHQLLNTEILKIYGNKVRLIYKDYPLSTIHPWAVHAAVDANCLNEQSGDAYWSFADTIHAGQGNVNYYPDQKEKRRPMAEQLQVLDKMTADEGAKFKLDAAKLDACIKAQNEKTVRDSMHEGDQFGIESTPTIFINGERFSGAYPIEMVRPILDRALRSVGVEPPPPQEEPKPAETKDTKPATKPDAKPGTTTPAPAAAKPPAKPAGPSL
;
A
#
# COMPACT_ATOMS: atom_id res chain seq x y z
N MET A 1 -54.71 -4.26 -66.93
CA MET A 1 -53.60 -5.24 -66.92
C MET A 1 -52.54 -4.70 -65.97
N SER A 2 -52.55 -5.23 -64.78
CA SER A 2 -51.72 -4.70 -63.66
C SER A 2 -50.79 -5.81 -63.19
N LEU A 3 -49.52 -5.63 -63.29
CA LEU A 3 -48.49 -6.57 -62.82
C LEU A 3 -48.12 -6.18 -61.40
N ILE A 4 -48.49 -7.04 -60.46
CA ILE A 4 -48.08 -6.93 -59.05
C ILE A 4 -46.70 -7.57 -58.90
N ARG A 5 -45.66 -6.77 -58.55
CA ARG A 5 -44.35 -7.25 -58.13
C ARG A 5 -44.34 -7.44 -56.63
N THR A 6 -44.32 -8.68 -56.20
CA THR A 6 -44.07 -9.09 -54.82
C THR A 6 -42.58 -8.93 -54.50
N ILE A 7 -42.27 -8.00 -53.60
CA ILE A 7 -40.92 -7.86 -52.98
C ILE A 7 -40.87 -8.76 -51.74
N SER A 8 -40.10 -9.86 -51.87
CA SER A 8 -39.81 -10.75 -50.74
C SER A 8 -38.74 -10.10 -49.85
N CYS A 9 -39.16 -9.69 -48.68
CA CYS A 9 -38.29 -9.12 -47.64
C CYS A 9 -37.64 -10.27 -46.86
N PHE A 10 -36.38 -10.60 -47.14
CA PHE A 10 -35.59 -11.54 -46.36
C PHE A 10 -35.21 -10.85 -45.06
N LEU A 11 -35.91 -11.14 -43.99
CA LEU A 11 -35.53 -10.79 -42.62
C LEU A 11 -34.35 -11.68 -42.18
N LEU A 12 -33.15 -11.09 -42.24
CA LEU A 12 -31.95 -11.68 -41.64
C LEU A 12 -32.05 -11.61 -40.12
N PHE A 13 -32.47 -12.71 -39.51
CA PHE A 13 -32.37 -12.85 -38.04
C PHE A 13 -30.88 -13.01 -37.69
N CYS A 14 -30.23 -11.91 -37.27
CA CYS A 14 -28.99 -11.99 -36.53
C CYS A 14 -29.30 -12.57 -35.13
N VAL A 15 -29.13 -13.88 -35.02
CA VAL A 15 -29.07 -14.55 -33.72
C VAL A 15 -27.75 -14.11 -33.07
N LEU A 16 -27.80 -13.05 -32.27
CA LEU A 16 -26.77 -12.77 -31.25
C LEU A 16 -26.77 -13.96 -30.29
N GLY A 17 -25.89 -14.91 -30.58
CA GLY A 17 -25.61 -16.01 -29.65
C GLY A 17 -25.04 -15.48 -28.36
N CYS A 18 -25.90 -15.17 -27.41
CA CYS A 18 -25.50 -15.19 -26.00
C CYS A 18 -25.11 -16.64 -25.69
N SER A 19 -23.80 -16.93 -25.75
CA SER A 19 -23.27 -18.21 -25.23
C SER A 19 -23.44 -18.14 -23.69
N ALA A 20 -24.63 -18.53 -23.23
CA ALA A 20 -24.82 -18.89 -21.83
C ALA A 20 -23.93 -20.11 -21.59
N GLN A 21 -22.74 -19.90 -21.02
CA GLN A 21 -21.86 -20.97 -20.60
C GLN A 21 -22.60 -21.84 -19.60
N ALA A 22 -22.76 -23.11 -19.90
CA ALA A 22 -23.36 -24.08 -18.99
C ALA A 22 -22.58 -24.08 -17.67
N PRO A 23 -23.26 -24.18 -16.51
CA PRO A 23 -22.58 -24.24 -15.23
C PRO A 23 -21.61 -25.43 -15.23
N ALA A 24 -20.37 -25.17 -14.86
CA ALA A 24 -19.37 -26.22 -14.70
C ALA A 24 -19.86 -27.12 -13.53
N GLY A 25 -19.97 -28.45 -13.78
CA GLY A 25 -20.62 -29.38 -12.85
C GLY A 25 -19.92 -29.56 -11.52
N LYS A 26 -20.58 -30.26 -10.59
CA LYS A 26 -20.01 -30.62 -9.29
C LYS A 26 -18.85 -31.63 -9.45
N LEU A 27 -17.81 -31.46 -8.61
CA LEU A 27 -16.79 -32.47 -8.46
C LEU A 27 -17.35 -33.69 -7.70
N ASN A 28 -16.80 -34.86 -7.99
CA ASN A 28 -17.10 -36.03 -7.18
C ASN A 28 -16.43 -35.91 -5.80
N ASN A 29 -16.96 -36.60 -4.83
CA ASN A 29 -16.49 -36.55 -3.41
C ASN A 29 -15.01 -36.91 -3.26
N GLU A 30 -14.47 -37.80 -4.08
CA GLU A 30 -13.07 -38.20 -4.01
C GLU A 30 -12.13 -37.08 -4.50
N THR A 31 -12.47 -36.44 -5.61
CA THR A 31 -11.70 -35.31 -6.14
C THR A 31 -11.77 -34.12 -5.17
N SER A 32 -12.95 -33.84 -4.58
CA SER A 32 -13.09 -32.76 -3.58
C SER A 32 -12.20 -33.00 -2.36
N ARG A 33 -12.17 -34.23 -1.81
CA ARG A 33 -11.27 -34.55 -0.68
C ARG A 33 -9.79 -34.40 -1.05
N ARG A 34 -9.40 -34.79 -2.26
CA ARG A 34 -8.02 -34.62 -2.73
C ARG A 34 -7.65 -33.14 -2.81
N ILE A 35 -8.53 -32.31 -3.32
CA ILE A 35 -8.32 -30.83 -3.35
C ILE A 35 -8.21 -30.30 -1.93
N GLU A 36 -9.14 -30.63 -1.04
CA GLU A 36 -9.10 -30.22 0.37
C GLU A 36 -7.75 -30.59 1.02
N SER A 37 -7.30 -31.82 0.84
CA SER A 37 -6.03 -32.28 1.38
C SER A 37 -4.83 -31.51 0.84
N GLN A 38 -4.80 -31.23 -0.46
CA GLN A 38 -3.73 -30.46 -1.08
C GLN A 38 -3.73 -28.98 -0.64
N VAL A 39 -4.91 -28.37 -0.52
CA VAL A 39 -5.05 -26.99 -0.04
C VAL A 39 -4.63 -26.89 1.44
N ARG A 40 -5.03 -27.82 2.27
CA ARG A 40 -4.59 -27.91 3.68
C ARG A 40 -3.07 -28.01 3.78
N TYR A 41 -2.47 -28.96 3.08
CA TYR A 41 -1.01 -29.12 3.04
C TYR A 41 -0.30 -27.85 2.54
N PHE A 42 -0.83 -27.22 1.49
CA PHE A 42 -0.28 -26.00 0.96
C PHE A 42 -0.25 -24.89 2.03
N ILE A 43 -1.37 -24.68 2.74
CA ILE A 43 -1.48 -23.61 3.74
C ILE A 43 -0.56 -23.91 4.93
N GLU A 44 -0.55 -25.14 5.43
CA GLU A 44 0.28 -25.56 6.56
C GLU A 44 1.78 -25.42 6.25
N SER A 45 2.19 -25.81 5.04
CA SER A 45 3.59 -25.73 4.62
C SER A 45 4.10 -24.30 4.42
N HIS A 46 3.20 -23.34 4.15
CA HIS A 46 3.58 -21.92 3.97
C HIS A 46 3.54 -21.13 5.28
N ASN A 47 2.79 -21.60 6.27
CA ASN A 47 2.65 -20.93 7.56
C ASN A 47 3.52 -21.55 8.67
N ASP A 48 4.30 -22.59 8.36
CA ASP A 48 5.13 -23.35 9.31
C ASP A 48 4.37 -23.84 10.55
N ARG A 49 3.05 -24.03 10.44
CA ARG A 49 2.17 -24.51 11.52
C ARG A 49 0.91 -25.17 10.97
N PRO A 50 0.36 -26.17 11.69
CA PRO A 50 -0.89 -26.80 11.30
C PRO A 50 -2.07 -25.83 11.41
N LEU A 51 -3.06 -26.02 10.55
CA LEU A 51 -4.33 -25.30 10.64
C LEU A 51 -5.07 -25.69 11.93
N PRO A 52 -5.68 -24.72 12.63
CA PRO A 52 -6.51 -25.02 13.78
C PRO A 52 -7.64 -26.01 13.43
N PRO A 53 -8.02 -26.91 14.35
CA PRO A 53 -9.09 -27.88 14.11
C PRO A 53 -10.46 -27.23 13.80
N SER A 54 -10.66 -25.98 14.21
CA SER A 54 -11.88 -25.21 13.93
C SER A 54 -11.97 -24.72 12.48
N VAL A 55 -10.87 -24.84 11.69
CA VAL A 55 -10.88 -24.40 10.29
C VAL A 55 -11.40 -25.52 9.40
N THR A 56 -12.53 -25.30 8.77
CA THR A 56 -13.11 -26.15 7.72
C THR A 56 -12.68 -25.65 6.35
N ILE A 57 -12.39 -26.59 5.44
CA ILE A 57 -12.08 -26.32 4.05
C ILE A 57 -13.21 -26.94 3.21
N THR A 58 -13.90 -26.12 2.43
CA THR A 58 -14.98 -26.55 1.55
C THR A 58 -14.60 -26.30 0.11
N VAL A 59 -14.73 -27.31 -0.74
CA VAL A 59 -14.55 -27.18 -2.18
C VAL A 59 -15.89 -26.84 -2.81
N ASP A 60 -16.03 -25.67 -3.38
CA ASP A 60 -17.27 -25.15 -3.91
C ASP A 60 -17.54 -25.67 -5.34
N GLU A 61 -18.68 -25.30 -5.91
CA GLU A 61 -19.02 -25.68 -7.27
C GLU A 61 -18.07 -25.06 -8.30
N LEU A 62 -17.72 -25.85 -9.31
CA LEU A 62 -16.87 -25.41 -10.41
C LEU A 62 -17.50 -24.24 -11.16
N LYS A 63 -16.66 -23.28 -11.50
CA LYS A 63 -17.01 -22.16 -12.38
C LYS A 63 -16.22 -22.29 -13.69
N THR A 64 -16.75 -21.72 -14.75
CA THR A 64 -16.04 -21.63 -16.02
C THR A 64 -14.79 -20.74 -15.85
N SER A 65 -13.66 -21.18 -16.39
CA SER A 65 -12.42 -20.40 -16.45
C SER A 65 -12.21 -19.81 -17.84
N ASP A 66 -11.62 -18.64 -17.91
CA ASP A 66 -11.15 -18.02 -19.15
C ASP A 66 -9.89 -18.73 -19.71
N ILE A 67 -9.29 -19.63 -18.91
CA ILE A 67 -8.10 -20.37 -19.29
C ILE A 67 -8.51 -21.69 -19.93
N ALA A 68 -8.21 -21.86 -21.21
CA ALA A 68 -8.55 -23.07 -21.96
C ALA A 68 -7.99 -24.33 -21.28
N GLY A 69 -8.79 -25.38 -21.19
CA GLY A 69 -8.39 -26.64 -20.57
C GLY A 69 -8.58 -26.71 -19.04
N PHE A 70 -9.03 -25.63 -18.40
CA PHE A 70 -9.26 -25.57 -16.97
C PHE A 70 -10.67 -25.12 -16.60
N ASP A 71 -11.10 -25.49 -15.39
CA ASP A 71 -12.22 -24.91 -14.66
C ASP A 71 -11.72 -24.17 -13.44
N LEU A 72 -12.45 -23.15 -12.97
CA LEU A 72 -12.19 -22.45 -11.73
C LEU A 72 -12.80 -23.24 -10.57
N VAL A 73 -12.02 -23.47 -9.53
CA VAL A 73 -12.42 -24.13 -8.29
C VAL A 73 -12.29 -23.12 -7.14
N PRO A 74 -13.37 -22.53 -6.66
CA PRO A 74 -13.34 -21.82 -5.42
C PRO A 74 -13.20 -22.81 -4.25
N VAL A 75 -12.36 -22.49 -3.29
CA VAL A 75 -12.19 -23.27 -2.05
C VAL A 75 -12.35 -22.32 -0.87
N THR A 76 -13.37 -22.56 -0.08
CA THR A 76 -13.73 -21.73 1.06
C THR A 76 -13.15 -22.29 2.34
N LEU A 77 -12.35 -21.46 3.01
CA LEU A 77 -11.86 -21.70 4.36
C LEU A 77 -12.74 -20.93 5.33
N SER A 78 -13.25 -21.59 6.35
CA SER A 78 -14.10 -20.93 7.36
C SER A 78 -13.75 -21.39 8.77
N ASN A 79 -13.84 -20.48 9.72
CA ASN A 79 -13.85 -20.72 11.14
C ASN A 79 -14.99 -19.95 11.79
N ASP A 80 -15.13 -20.02 13.14
CA ASP A 80 -16.23 -19.37 13.87
C ASP A 80 -16.32 -17.85 13.69
N LYS A 81 -15.29 -17.19 13.13
CA LYS A 81 -15.16 -15.73 13.06
C LYS A 81 -14.99 -15.18 11.64
N GLN A 82 -14.45 -15.98 10.73
CA GLN A 82 -14.02 -15.51 9.42
C GLN A 82 -14.26 -16.57 8.35
N THR A 83 -14.50 -16.09 7.13
CA THR A 83 -14.58 -16.92 5.93
C THR A 83 -13.72 -16.30 4.85
N GLN A 84 -12.89 -17.10 4.22
CA GLN A 84 -12.03 -16.70 3.10
C GLN A 84 -12.17 -17.69 1.95
N THR A 85 -12.32 -17.20 0.73
CA THR A 85 -12.36 -18.04 -0.46
C THR A 85 -11.07 -17.87 -1.26
N LEU A 86 -10.39 -18.97 -1.54
CA LEU A 86 -9.24 -19.05 -2.43
C LEU A 86 -9.67 -19.60 -3.78
N GLU A 87 -9.14 -19.06 -4.86
CA GLU A 87 -9.43 -19.54 -6.21
C GLU A 87 -8.29 -20.41 -6.74
N PHE A 88 -8.65 -21.56 -7.30
CA PHE A 88 -7.74 -22.48 -7.97
C PHE A 88 -8.26 -22.81 -9.37
N LEU A 89 -7.37 -23.29 -10.23
CA LEU A 89 -7.73 -23.89 -11.51
C LEU A 89 -7.58 -25.41 -11.43
N ILE A 90 -8.57 -26.14 -11.93
CA ILE A 90 -8.46 -27.57 -12.09
C ILE A 90 -8.52 -27.96 -13.58
N SER A 91 -7.60 -28.82 -14.02
CA SER A 91 -7.63 -29.33 -15.39
C SER A 91 -8.92 -30.08 -15.70
N LYS A 92 -9.35 -30.11 -16.97
CA LYS A 92 -10.59 -30.82 -17.40
C LYS A 92 -10.55 -32.32 -17.08
N ASP A 93 -9.36 -32.94 -17.04
CA ASP A 93 -9.18 -34.34 -16.66
C ASP A 93 -9.13 -34.56 -15.12
N ARG A 94 -9.26 -33.48 -14.33
CA ARG A 94 -9.29 -33.50 -12.85
C ARG A 94 -8.01 -34.03 -12.19
N LYS A 95 -6.85 -33.93 -12.87
CA LYS A 95 -5.58 -34.44 -12.34
C LYS A 95 -4.64 -33.35 -11.85
N THR A 96 -4.81 -32.12 -12.30
CA THR A 96 -3.90 -31.01 -11.99
C THR A 96 -4.66 -29.87 -11.33
N LEU A 97 -4.23 -29.49 -10.13
CA LEU A 97 -4.70 -28.31 -9.40
C LEU A 97 -3.62 -27.24 -9.47
N ILE A 98 -3.98 -26.02 -9.86
CA ILE A 98 -3.06 -24.88 -9.98
C ILE A 98 -3.58 -23.75 -9.10
N ARG A 99 -2.72 -23.21 -8.24
CA ARG A 99 -2.92 -21.88 -7.65
C ARG A 99 -2.39 -20.83 -8.61
N PHE A 100 -3.12 -19.76 -8.78
CA PHE A 100 -2.73 -18.68 -9.69
C PHE A 100 -3.03 -17.32 -9.07
N GLU A 101 -2.30 -16.33 -9.53
CA GLU A 101 -2.58 -14.92 -9.26
C GLU A 101 -2.91 -14.24 -10.59
N LYS A 102 -3.98 -13.45 -10.59
CA LYS A 102 -4.36 -12.64 -11.75
C LYS A 102 -3.73 -11.26 -11.61
N PHE A 103 -2.96 -10.87 -12.59
CA PHE A 103 -2.44 -9.52 -12.72
C PHE A 103 -3.17 -8.83 -13.87
N ASP A 104 -3.82 -7.69 -13.59
CA ASP A 104 -4.33 -6.82 -14.66
C ASP A 104 -3.15 -6.09 -15.30
N VAL A 105 -2.77 -6.51 -16.50
CA VAL A 105 -1.71 -5.87 -17.29
C VAL A 105 -2.25 -4.91 -18.34
N GLY A 106 -3.58 -4.82 -18.46
CA GLY A 106 -4.27 -3.97 -19.43
C GLY A 106 -4.50 -2.55 -18.95
N THR A 107 -4.37 -2.30 -17.67
CA THR A 107 -4.66 -0.99 -17.08
C THR A 107 -3.55 -0.58 -16.13
N ASP A 108 -3.06 0.64 -16.31
CA ASP A 108 -2.17 1.27 -15.32
C ASP A 108 -2.94 1.46 -14.00
N PRO A 109 -2.47 0.88 -12.88
CA PRO A 109 -3.11 1.09 -11.57
C PRO A 109 -3.27 2.58 -11.22
N GLU A 110 -2.29 3.42 -11.55
CA GLU A 110 -2.34 4.87 -11.30
C GLU A 110 -3.50 5.55 -12.01
N ALA A 111 -3.86 5.09 -13.22
CA ALA A 111 -4.98 5.64 -13.98
C ALA A 111 -6.36 5.40 -13.33
N LYS A 112 -6.44 4.45 -12.38
CA LYS A 112 -7.65 4.16 -11.60
C LYS A 112 -7.70 4.93 -10.27
N MET A 113 -6.62 5.61 -9.88
CA MET A 113 -6.53 6.35 -8.62
C MET A 113 -7.12 7.74 -8.75
N ASP A 114 -7.96 8.14 -7.80
CA ASP A 114 -8.45 9.53 -7.72
C ASP A 114 -7.38 10.43 -7.10
N LEU A 115 -6.70 11.16 -7.96
CA LEU A 115 -5.67 12.13 -7.59
C LEU A 115 -6.18 13.57 -7.57
N LYS A 116 -7.48 13.79 -7.89
CA LYS A 116 -8.07 15.12 -7.95
C LYS A 116 -8.07 15.80 -6.59
N GLY A 117 -7.56 17.01 -6.54
CA GLY A 117 -7.54 17.82 -5.31
C GLY A 117 -6.54 17.31 -4.24
N ARG A 118 -5.75 16.28 -4.53
CA ARG A 118 -4.72 15.83 -3.61
C ARG A 118 -3.52 16.77 -3.60
N PRO A 119 -2.85 16.92 -2.45
CA PRO A 119 -1.67 17.79 -2.36
C PRO A 119 -0.53 17.26 -3.22
N ILE A 120 0.08 18.14 -4.00
CA ILE A 120 1.21 17.83 -4.88
C ILE A 120 2.44 18.59 -4.41
N ARG A 121 3.58 17.89 -4.29
CA ARG A 121 4.90 18.49 -4.09
C ARG A 121 5.83 18.10 -5.23
N GLY A 122 6.75 18.97 -5.60
CA GLY A 122 7.59 18.81 -6.79
C GLY A 122 6.95 19.42 -8.03
N ASN A 123 7.32 18.94 -9.21
CA ASN A 123 6.79 19.48 -10.47
C ASN A 123 5.44 18.86 -10.82
N LYS A 124 4.36 19.64 -10.72
CA LYS A 124 2.99 19.20 -11.05
C LYS A 124 2.82 18.60 -12.46
N ASP A 125 3.69 18.99 -13.39
CA ASP A 125 3.65 18.57 -14.79
C ASP A 125 4.66 17.43 -15.08
N ALA A 126 5.30 16.88 -14.04
CA ALA A 126 6.23 15.75 -14.19
C ALA A 126 5.49 14.52 -14.71
N LYS A 127 6.17 13.78 -15.60
CA LYS A 127 5.66 12.53 -16.18
C LYS A 127 5.75 11.34 -15.22
N VAL A 128 6.56 11.43 -14.19
CA VAL A 128 6.70 10.39 -13.17
C VAL A 128 6.01 10.85 -11.90
N THR A 129 5.04 10.06 -11.47
CA THR A 129 4.28 10.29 -10.24
C THR A 129 4.75 9.32 -9.17
N ILE A 130 4.93 9.84 -7.98
CA ILE A 130 5.12 9.07 -6.75
C ILE A 130 3.86 9.26 -5.91
N ILE A 131 3.07 8.22 -5.72
CA ILE A 131 1.86 8.24 -4.89
C ILE A 131 2.20 7.51 -3.60
N ASN A 132 2.10 8.19 -2.47
CA ASN A 132 2.35 7.63 -1.15
C ASN A 132 1.04 7.54 -0.36
N TYR A 133 0.59 6.32 -0.08
CA TYR A 133 -0.47 6.07 0.89
C TYR A 133 0.13 6.13 2.29
N ASP A 134 -0.24 7.18 3.00
CA ASP A 134 0.42 7.65 4.21
C ASP A 134 -0.46 7.56 5.45
N ASP A 135 0.20 7.42 6.59
CA ASP A 135 -0.38 7.49 7.92
C ASP A 135 0.48 8.40 8.80
N PHE A 136 -0.05 9.54 9.20
CA PHE A 136 0.67 10.55 9.97
C PHE A 136 1.17 10.06 11.34
N GLN A 137 0.63 8.97 11.87
CA GLN A 137 1.08 8.38 13.13
C GLN A 137 2.08 7.23 12.94
N CYS A 138 2.22 6.70 11.73
CA CYS A 138 3.10 5.59 11.44
C CYS A 138 4.58 6.01 11.46
N PRO A 139 5.45 5.38 12.26
CA PRO A 139 6.87 5.74 12.31
C PRO A 139 7.62 5.35 11.01
N PHE A 140 7.13 4.37 10.27
CA PHE A 140 7.68 4.01 8.96
C PHE A 140 7.32 5.06 7.91
N CYS A 141 6.12 5.67 7.99
CA CYS A 141 5.73 6.79 7.15
C CYS A 141 6.60 8.02 7.42
N SER A 142 6.92 8.32 8.69
CA SER A 142 7.86 9.40 9.03
C SER A 142 9.22 9.21 8.35
N ARG A 143 9.77 8.00 8.37
CA ARG A 143 11.05 7.71 7.69
C ARG A 143 10.95 7.85 6.17
N MET A 144 9.86 7.34 5.58
CA MET A 144 9.65 7.47 4.14
C MET A 144 9.39 8.92 3.74
N HIS A 145 8.64 9.67 4.53
CA HIS A 145 8.43 11.11 4.34
C HIS A 145 9.78 11.85 4.27
N GLN A 146 10.67 11.58 5.23
CA GLN A 146 12.01 12.16 5.23
C GLN A 146 12.75 11.82 3.94
N LEU A 147 12.81 10.53 3.54
CA LEU A 147 13.46 10.10 2.31
C LEU A 147 12.89 10.81 1.08
N LEU A 148 11.57 10.80 0.90
CA LEU A 148 10.90 11.37 -0.26
C LEU A 148 11.16 12.88 -0.38
N ASN A 149 11.07 13.61 0.73
CA ASN A 149 11.12 15.06 0.72
C ASN A 149 12.54 15.63 0.79
N THR A 150 13.49 14.98 1.50
CA THR A 150 14.84 15.53 1.67
C THR A 150 15.86 14.95 0.70
N GLU A 151 15.64 13.74 0.19
CA GLU A 151 16.57 13.07 -0.71
C GLU A 151 15.99 12.93 -2.12
N ILE A 152 14.84 12.26 -2.28
CA ILE A 152 14.27 11.99 -3.61
C ILE A 152 13.94 13.29 -4.36
N LEU A 153 13.17 14.19 -3.74
CA LEU A 153 12.85 15.46 -4.39
C LEU A 153 14.07 16.34 -4.65
N LYS A 154 15.11 16.24 -3.80
CA LYS A 154 16.38 16.95 -4.01
C LYS A 154 17.16 16.40 -5.20
N ILE A 155 17.20 15.07 -5.36
CA ILE A 155 17.96 14.40 -6.43
C ILE A 155 17.22 14.50 -7.77
N TYR A 156 15.92 14.23 -7.77
CA TYR A 156 15.11 14.13 -8.99
C TYR A 156 14.51 15.47 -9.42
N GLY A 157 14.41 16.43 -8.50
CA GLY A 157 14.00 17.81 -8.78
C GLY A 157 12.65 17.88 -9.51
N ASN A 158 12.66 18.55 -10.68
CA ASN A 158 11.48 18.74 -11.52
C ASN A 158 11.08 17.52 -12.36
N LYS A 159 11.76 16.38 -12.24
CA LYS A 159 11.47 15.17 -13.01
C LYS A 159 10.34 14.34 -12.40
N VAL A 160 10.00 14.59 -11.14
CA VAL A 160 8.97 13.83 -10.39
C VAL A 160 7.97 14.76 -9.72
N ARG A 161 6.77 14.24 -9.48
CA ARG A 161 5.78 14.81 -8.58
C ARG A 161 5.44 13.81 -7.50
N LEU A 162 5.24 14.30 -6.27
CA LEU A 162 4.87 13.53 -5.10
C LEU A 162 3.44 13.88 -4.71
N ILE A 163 2.61 12.87 -4.53
CA ILE A 163 1.21 12.99 -4.12
C ILE A 163 0.98 12.11 -2.88
N TYR A 164 0.33 12.68 -1.86
CA TYR A 164 -0.07 11.91 -0.69
C TYR A 164 -1.54 11.52 -0.75
N LYS A 165 -1.81 10.29 -0.36
CA LYS A 165 -3.12 9.70 -0.15
C LYS A 165 -3.23 9.25 1.30
N ASP A 166 -4.40 9.44 1.91
CA ASP A 166 -4.63 9.06 3.30
C ASP A 166 -4.91 7.57 3.42
N TYR A 167 -4.16 6.88 4.30
CA TYR A 167 -4.43 5.49 4.67
C TYR A 167 -4.11 5.24 6.15
N PRO A 168 -4.82 5.92 7.08
CA PRO A 168 -4.60 5.79 8.50
C PRO A 168 -4.99 4.40 9.02
N LEU A 169 -4.07 3.70 9.68
CA LEU A 169 -4.29 2.40 10.32
C LEU A 169 -4.92 2.58 11.70
N SER A 170 -6.18 3.04 11.75
CA SER A 170 -6.87 3.50 12.95
C SER A 170 -6.95 2.48 14.10
N THR A 171 -6.82 1.19 13.81
CA THR A 171 -6.80 0.11 14.82
C THR A 171 -5.56 0.14 15.70
N ILE A 172 -4.42 0.62 15.17
CA ILE A 172 -3.14 0.70 15.88
C ILE A 172 -2.62 2.14 16.02
N HIS A 173 -3.15 3.07 15.23
CA HIS A 173 -2.77 4.48 15.19
C HIS A 173 -3.99 5.37 15.50
N PRO A 174 -4.34 5.54 16.79
CA PRO A 174 -5.65 6.06 17.18
C PRO A 174 -5.91 7.53 16.84
N TRP A 175 -4.87 8.37 16.60
CA TRP A 175 -5.07 9.76 16.17
C TRP A 175 -4.82 9.99 14.67
N ALA A 176 -4.47 8.95 13.92
CA ALA A 176 -4.08 9.09 12.52
C ALA A 176 -5.22 9.60 11.62
N VAL A 177 -6.47 9.17 11.86
CA VAL A 177 -7.65 9.67 11.12
C VAL A 177 -7.85 11.16 11.36
N HIS A 178 -7.78 11.60 12.62
CA HIS A 178 -7.92 13.01 12.99
C HIS A 178 -6.85 13.88 12.30
N ALA A 179 -5.59 13.45 12.36
CA ALA A 179 -4.50 14.16 11.70
C ALA A 179 -4.68 14.23 10.17
N ALA A 180 -5.20 13.18 9.55
CA ALA A 180 -5.48 13.16 8.10
C ALA A 180 -6.62 14.13 7.73
N VAL A 181 -7.67 14.24 8.57
CA VAL A 181 -8.74 15.23 8.38
C VAL A 181 -8.18 16.64 8.52
N ASP A 182 -7.39 16.91 9.55
CA ASP A 182 -6.76 18.21 9.79
C ASP A 182 -5.86 18.63 8.61
N ALA A 183 -5.05 17.71 8.11
CA ALA A 183 -4.22 17.95 6.94
C ALA A 183 -5.07 18.28 5.69
N ASN A 184 -6.17 17.56 5.49
CA ASN A 184 -7.10 17.85 4.39
C ASN A 184 -7.78 19.22 4.55
N CYS A 185 -8.12 19.65 5.78
CA CYS A 185 -8.62 21.01 6.04
C CYS A 185 -7.63 22.11 5.62
N LEU A 186 -6.34 21.89 5.82
CA LEU A 186 -5.31 22.79 5.29
C LEU A 186 -5.25 22.76 3.77
N ASN A 187 -5.30 21.55 3.18
CA ASN A 187 -5.23 21.37 1.72
C ASN A 187 -6.39 22.03 0.97
N GLU A 188 -7.57 22.12 1.56
CA GLU A 188 -8.72 22.82 0.98
C GLU A 188 -8.43 24.30 0.68
N GLN A 189 -7.49 24.90 1.39
CA GLN A 189 -7.11 26.30 1.24
C GLN A 189 -5.70 26.48 0.67
N SER A 190 -4.76 25.58 0.98
CA SER A 190 -3.37 25.64 0.55
C SER A 190 -2.66 24.30 0.61
N GLY A 191 -2.23 23.80 -0.56
CA GLY A 191 -1.37 22.63 -0.63
C GLY A 191 -0.02 22.82 0.10
N ASP A 192 0.52 24.05 0.11
CA ASP A 192 1.77 24.36 0.83
C ASP A 192 1.58 24.27 2.35
N ALA A 193 0.41 24.67 2.86
CA ALA A 193 0.07 24.52 4.28
C ALA A 193 -0.05 23.03 4.66
N TYR A 194 -0.70 22.23 3.81
CA TYR A 194 -0.74 20.76 3.97
C TYR A 194 0.68 20.19 4.10
N TRP A 195 1.56 20.54 3.18
CA TRP A 195 2.92 19.99 3.17
C TRP A 195 3.74 20.45 4.36
N SER A 196 3.57 21.70 4.81
CA SER A 196 4.22 22.21 6.02
C SER A 196 3.75 21.45 7.28
N PHE A 197 2.45 21.17 7.36
CA PHE A 197 1.89 20.33 8.42
C PHE A 197 2.46 18.90 8.34
N ALA A 198 2.49 18.29 7.14
CA ALA A 198 3.04 16.96 6.94
C ALA A 198 4.51 16.87 7.37
N ASP A 199 5.34 17.88 7.01
CA ASP A 199 6.73 17.98 7.44
C ASP A 199 6.84 18.05 8.97
N THR A 200 6.01 18.89 9.60
CA THR A 200 6.02 19.12 11.05
C THR A 200 5.60 17.88 11.83
N ILE A 201 4.52 17.22 11.41
CA ILE A 201 3.98 16.07 12.14
C ILE A 201 4.87 14.83 11.98
N HIS A 202 5.38 14.55 10.76
CA HIS A 202 6.30 13.42 10.55
C HIS A 202 7.63 13.60 11.28
N ALA A 203 8.14 14.83 11.39
CA ALA A 203 9.33 15.10 12.18
C ALA A 203 9.08 15.01 13.69
N GLY A 204 7.85 15.22 14.13
CA GLY A 204 7.49 15.44 15.53
C GLY A 204 6.37 14.56 16.08
N GLN A 205 6.13 13.34 15.59
CA GLN A 205 5.08 12.43 16.10
C GLN A 205 5.12 12.27 17.62
N GLY A 206 6.32 12.26 18.20
CA GLY A 206 6.52 12.21 19.65
C GLY A 206 5.92 13.42 20.40
N ASN A 207 5.87 14.60 19.77
CA ASN A 207 5.33 15.82 20.38
C ASN A 207 3.79 15.75 20.52
N VAL A 208 3.12 14.97 19.70
CA VAL A 208 1.71 14.66 19.86
C VAL A 208 1.50 13.68 21.01
N ASN A 209 2.30 12.61 21.03
CA ASN A 209 2.15 11.51 21.98
C ASN A 209 2.54 11.88 23.42
N TYR A 210 3.57 12.71 23.60
CA TYR A 210 4.22 12.95 24.88
C TYR A 210 4.31 14.44 25.20
N TYR A 211 4.48 14.76 26.49
CA TYR A 211 4.75 16.12 26.92
C TYR A 211 6.22 16.48 26.62
N PRO A 212 6.52 17.70 26.15
CA PRO A 212 7.88 18.10 25.76
C PRO A 212 8.91 18.01 26.89
N ASP A 213 8.48 18.31 28.09
CA ASP A 213 9.28 18.33 29.34
C ASP A 213 9.23 17.00 30.12
N GLN A 214 8.30 16.08 29.75
CA GLN A 214 8.12 14.78 30.40
C GLN A 214 7.97 13.71 29.31
N LYS A 215 9.04 13.45 28.54
CA LYS A 215 9.02 12.56 27.36
C LYS A 215 8.57 11.12 27.61
N GLU A 216 8.51 10.69 28.86
CA GLU A 216 8.04 9.36 29.26
C GLU A 216 6.54 9.35 29.59
N LYS A 217 5.95 10.54 29.83
CA LYS A 217 4.54 10.68 30.14
C LYS A 217 3.72 10.88 28.87
N ARG A 218 2.95 9.84 28.52
CA ARG A 218 2.04 9.92 27.36
C ARG A 218 0.86 10.82 27.67
N ARG A 219 0.46 11.66 26.72
CA ARG A 219 -0.76 12.47 26.80
C ARG A 219 -2.00 11.57 26.71
N PRO A 220 -3.08 11.89 27.44
CA PRO A 220 -4.41 11.35 27.16
C PRO A 220 -4.84 11.63 25.70
N MET A 221 -5.69 10.79 25.13
CA MET A 221 -6.12 10.94 23.73
C MET A 221 -6.72 12.33 23.46
N ALA A 222 -7.59 12.82 24.32
CA ALA A 222 -8.19 14.13 24.14
C ALA A 222 -7.15 15.26 24.01
N GLU A 223 -6.06 15.19 24.77
CA GLU A 223 -4.98 16.17 24.68
C GLU A 223 -4.13 15.97 23.40
N GLN A 224 -3.96 14.73 22.93
CA GLN A 224 -3.28 14.45 21.65
C GLN A 224 -4.03 15.11 20.49
N LEU A 225 -5.37 14.99 20.47
CA LEU A 225 -6.21 15.64 19.45
C LEU A 225 -6.12 17.17 19.54
N GLN A 226 -6.17 17.74 20.73
CA GLN A 226 -5.99 19.20 20.91
C GLN A 226 -4.61 19.70 20.42
N VAL A 227 -3.55 18.88 20.57
CA VAL A 227 -2.24 19.20 20.02
C VAL A 227 -2.28 19.23 18.50
N LEU A 228 -2.99 18.29 17.86
CA LEU A 228 -3.16 18.25 16.40
C LEU A 228 -3.95 19.46 15.92
N ASP A 229 -5.12 19.75 16.51
CA ASP A 229 -5.92 20.92 16.18
C ASP A 229 -5.09 22.21 16.28
N LYS A 230 -4.30 22.34 17.35
CA LYS A 230 -3.41 23.49 17.51
C LYS A 230 -2.31 23.55 16.45
N MET A 231 -1.67 22.44 16.12
CA MET A 231 -0.65 22.40 15.06
C MET A 231 -1.28 22.83 13.72
N THR A 232 -2.48 22.36 13.44
CA THR A 232 -3.23 22.71 12.22
C THR A 232 -3.56 24.22 12.19
N ALA A 233 -4.02 24.77 13.29
CA ALA A 233 -4.30 26.21 13.40
C ALA A 233 -3.02 27.05 13.27
N ASP A 234 -1.91 26.62 13.88
CA ASP A 234 -0.61 27.32 13.79
C ASP A 234 -0.10 27.31 12.33
N GLU A 235 -0.23 26.20 11.60
CA GLU A 235 0.12 26.14 10.16
C GLU A 235 -0.83 27.03 9.33
N GLY A 236 -2.12 27.00 9.60
CA GLY A 236 -3.08 27.90 8.97
C GLY A 236 -2.73 29.38 9.12
N ALA A 237 -2.33 29.78 10.34
CA ALA A 237 -1.88 31.13 10.61
C ALA A 237 -0.58 31.49 9.87
N LYS A 238 0.38 30.57 9.83
CA LYS A 238 1.65 30.73 9.08
C LYS A 238 1.43 31.00 7.58
N PHE A 239 0.46 30.31 6.98
CA PHE A 239 0.09 30.49 5.58
C PHE A 239 -1.01 31.53 5.35
N LYS A 240 -1.46 32.23 6.39
CA LYS A 240 -2.50 33.26 6.33
C LYS A 240 -3.82 32.77 5.75
N LEU A 241 -4.21 31.55 6.10
CA LEU A 241 -5.47 30.96 5.69
C LEU A 241 -6.65 31.65 6.36
N ASP A 242 -7.86 31.46 5.80
CA ASP A 242 -9.11 31.88 6.45
C ASP A 242 -9.32 31.06 7.74
N ALA A 243 -9.05 31.70 8.88
CA ALA A 243 -9.08 31.06 10.18
C ALA A 243 -10.48 30.54 10.55
N ALA A 244 -11.55 31.24 10.12
CA ALA A 244 -12.92 30.80 10.42
C ALA A 244 -13.31 29.53 9.65
N LYS A 245 -12.91 29.46 8.37
CA LYS A 245 -13.12 28.24 7.56
C LYS A 245 -12.29 27.08 8.09
N LEU A 246 -11.04 27.32 8.47
CA LEU A 246 -10.16 26.28 9.01
C LEU A 246 -10.71 25.74 10.33
N ASP A 247 -11.10 26.62 11.25
CA ASP A 247 -11.69 26.22 12.54
C ASP A 247 -13.01 25.44 12.37
N ALA A 248 -13.86 25.85 11.41
CA ALA A 248 -15.08 25.12 11.10
C ALA A 248 -14.78 23.73 10.54
N CYS A 249 -13.78 23.58 9.67
CA CYS A 249 -13.36 22.31 9.09
C CYS A 249 -12.78 21.38 10.19
N ILE A 250 -11.85 21.87 11.00
CA ILE A 250 -11.26 21.11 12.13
C ILE A 250 -12.37 20.61 13.07
N LYS A 251 -13.31 21.48 13.47
CA LYS A 251 -14.41 21.11 14.36
C LYS A 251 -15.39 20.11 13.75
N ALA A 252 -15.61 20.18 12.45
CA ALA A 252 -16.51 19.26 11.75
C ALA A 252 -15.99 17.83 11.68
N GLN A 253 -14.65 17.65 11.67
CA GLN A 253 -13.99 16.34 11.55
C GLN A 253 -14.65 15.44 10.50
N ASN A 254 -14.84 15.99 9.30
CA ASN A 254 -15.46 15.24 8.19
C ASN A 254 -14.47 14.24 7.59
N GLU A 255 -14.62 13.00 7.95
CA GLU A 255 -13.73 11.90 7.52
C GLU A 255 -13.94 11.44 6.06
N LYS A 256 -14.89 12.02 5.32
CA LYS A 256 -15.27 11.49 3.99
C LYS A 256 -14.07 11.33 3.06
N THR A 257 -13.26 12.37 2.89
CA THR A 257 -12.08 12.32 2.01
C THR A 257 -11.08 11.26 2.44
N VAL A 258 -10.86 11.11 3.75
CA VAL A 258 -9.97 10.09 4.32
C VAL A 258 -10.54 8.69 4.07
N ARG A 259 -11.83 8.48 4.33
CA ARG A 259 -12.51 7.19 4.13
C ARG A 259 -12.54 6.78 2.66
N ASP A 260 -12.81 7.71 1.75
CA ASP A 260 -12.77 7.45 0.30
C ASP A 260 -11.37 7.02 -0.13
N SER A 261 -10.32 7.68 0.37
CA SER A 261 -8.92 7.31 0.09
C SER A 261 -8.54 5.93 0.67
N MET A 262 -9.00 5.61 1.87
CA MET A 262 -8.80 4.28 2.48
C MET A 262 -9.50 3.20 1.65
N HIS A 263 -10.77 3.42 1.29
CA HIS A 263 -11.53 2.46 0.49
C HIS A 263 -10.88 2.22 -0.88
N GLU A 264 -10.38 3.26 -1.54
CA GLU A 264 -9.58 3.11 -2.75
C GLU A 264 -8.32 2.28 -2.50
N GLY A 265 -7.60 2.55 -1.41
CA GLY A 265 -6.42 1.77 -1.01
C GLY A 265 -6.75 0.29 -0.79
N ASP A 266 -7.89 -0.02 -0.16
CA ASP A 266 -8.36 -1.39 0.01
C ASP A 266 -8.58 -2.10 -1.34
N GLN A 267 -9.13 -1.40 -2.34
CA GLN A 267 -9.31 -1.93 -3.69
C GLN A 267 -7.99 -2.24 -4.39
N PHE A 268 -6.92 -1.51 -4.06
CA PHE A 268 -5.56 -1.80 -4.50
C PHE A 268 -4.83 -2.81 -3.61
N GLY A 269 -5.50 -3.41 -2.63
CA GLY A 269 -4.93 -4.38 -1.71
C GLY A 269 -3.85 -3.81 -0.80
N ILE A 270 -3.99 -2.55 -0.37
CA ILE A 270 -3.07 -1.93 0.61
C ILE A 270 -3.42 -2.46 2.00
N GLU A 271 -2.43 -3.04 2.67
CA GLU A 271 -2.58 -3.62 4.01
C GLU A 271 -1.64 -2.97 5.04
N SER A 272 -0.73 -2.12 4.59
CA SER A 272 0.28 -1.48 5.44
C SER A 272 0.71 -0.13 4.90
N THR A 273 1.26 0.73 5.77
CA THR A 273 1.82 2.03 5.41
C THR A 273 3.29 2.15 5.82
N PRO A 274 4.09 2.88 5.05
CA PRO A 274 3.74 3.49 3.77
C PRO A 274 3.59 2.45 2.65
N THR A 275 2.66 2.65 1.71
CA THR A 275 2.63 1.93 0.43
C THR A 275 2.75 2.95 -0.69
N ILE A 276 3.68 2.72 -1.60
CA ILE A 276 4.08 3.67 -2.62
C ILE A 276 3.85 3.07 -4.00
N PHE A 277 3.35 3.91 -4.91
CA PHE A 277 3.28 3.62 -6.34
C PHE A 277 4.18 4.62 -7.08
N ILE A 278 4.96 4.12 -8.02
CA ILE A 278 5.79 4.93 -8.92
C ILE A 278 5.45 4.52 -10.34
N ASN A 279 4.68 5.34 -11.05
CA ASN A 279 4.13 5.01 -12.37
C ASN A 279 3.54 3.59 -12.40
N GLY A 280 2.69 3.27 -11.42
CA GLY A 280 2.01 1.98 -11.32
C GLY A 280 2.82 0.85 -10.66
N GLU A 281 4.14 0.97 -10.54
CA GLU A 281 4.95 -0.02 -9.81
C GLU A 281 4.80 0.20 -8.29
N ARG A 282 4.33 -0.85 -7.58
CA ARG A 282 4.02 -0.81 -6.15
C ARG A 282 5.14 -1.40 -5.30
N PHE A 283 5.41 -0.75 -4.17
CA PHE A 283 6.14 -1.35 -3.05
C PHE A 283 5.58 -0.88 -1.69
N SER A 284 5.75 -1.67 -0.64
CA SER A 284 5.24 -1.37 0.71
C SER A 284 6.38 -1.38 1.72
N GLY A 285 6.37 -0.39 2.61
CA GLY A 285 7.40 -0.20 3.63
C GLY A 285 8.36 0.96 3.34
N ALA A 286 9.09 1.37 4.38
CA ALA A 286 10.08 2.43 4.29
C ALA A 286 11.42 1.85 3.80
N TYR A 287 11.63 1.85 2.49
CA TYR A 287 12.88 1.41 1.87
C TYR A 287 13.94 2.49 1.88
N PRO A 288 15.22 2.12 1.96
CA PRO A 288 16.33 3.06 1.78
C PRO A 288 16.43 3.51 0.31
N ILE A 289 17.13 4.62 0.10
CA ILE A 289 17.22 5.26 -1.22
C ILE A 289 17.78 4.35 -2.30
N GLU A 290 18.72 3.45 -1.94
CA GLU A 290 19.35 2.50 -2.86
C GLU A 290 18.34 1.54 -3.50
N MET A 291 17.24 1.25 -2.81
CA MET A 291 16.14 0.42 -3.33
C MET A 291 15.11 1.24 -4.11
N VAL A 292 14.89 2.50 -3.76
CA VAL A 292 13.89 3.37 -4.40
C VAL A 292 14.42 3.95 -5.72
N ARG A 293 15.69 4.33 -5.78
CA ARG A 293 16.31 4.89 -7.00
C ARG A 293 16.16 4.04 -8.25
N PRO A 294 16.45 2.72 -8.24
CA PRO A 294 16.29 1.88 -9.44
C PRO A 294 14.87 1.88 -9.98
N ILE A 295 13.85 1.97 -9.11
CA ILE A 295 12.44 2.06 -9.51
C ILE A 295 12.17 3.40 -10.20
N LEU A 296 12.58 4.51 -9.59
CA LEU A 296 12.43 5.86 -10.16
C LEU A 296 13.18 6.01 -11.49
N ASP A 297 14.42 5.53 -11.57
CA ASP A 297 15.23 5.59 -12.78
C ASP A 297 14.59 4.80 -13.93
N ARG A 298 14.02 3.64 -13.63
CA ARG A 298 13.26 2.82 -14.60
C ARG A 298 11.99 3.55 -15.04
N ALA A 299 11.23 4.13 -14.10
CA ALA A 299 10.03 4.90 -14.40
C ALA A 299 10.34 6.13 -15.28
N LEU A 300 11.43 6.87 -15.02
CA LEU A 300 11.86 7.99 -15.87
C LEU A 300 12.20 7.55 -17.28
N ARG A 301 13.00 6.49 -17.42
CA ARG A 301 13.37 5.95 -18.75
C ARG A 301 12.14 5.48 -19.54
N SER A 302 11.14 4.89 -18.88
CA SER A 302 9.92 4.42 -19.56
C SER A 302 9.11 5.56 -20.19
N VAL A 303 9.24 6.78 -19.65
CA VAL A 303 8.57 7.98 -20.19
C VAL A 303 9.51 8.90 -21.00
N GLY A 304 10.70 8.42 -21.35
CA GLY A 304 11.69 9.13 -22.16
C GLY A 304 12.39 10.28 -21.42
N VAL A 305 12.50 10.19 -20.10
CA VAL A 305 13.20 11.18 -19.27
C VAL A 305 14.49 10.55 -18.72
N GLU A 306 15.63 11.22 -18.93
CA GLU A 306 16.89 10.72 -18.41
C GLU A 306 16.97 10.88 -16.88
N PRO A 307 17.30 9.82 -16.13
CA PRO A 307 17.53 9.90 -14.69
C PRO A 307 18.67 10.82 -14.32
N PRO A 308 18.71 11.37 -13.10
CA PRO A 308 19.89 12.07 -12.61
C PRO A 308 21.08 11.10 -12.49
N PRO A 309 22.33 11.58 -12.65
CA PRO A 309 23.50 10.74 -12.53
C PRO A 309 23.58 10.05 -11.17
N PRO A 310 24.22 8.90 -11.06
CA PRO A 310 24.50 8.28 -9.77
C PRO A 310 25.21 9.30 -8.86
N GLN A 311 24.77 9.40 -7.61
CA GLN A 311 25.55 10.16 -6.64
C GLN A 311 26.84 9.38 -6.36
N GLU A 312 27.98 10.04 -6.45
CA GLU A 312 29.23 9.45 -5.99
C GLU A 312 29.08 9.13 -4.50
N GLU A 313 29.27 7.88 -4.13
CA GLU A 313 29.37 7.52 -2.71
C GLU A 313 30.46 8.40 -2.08
N PRO A 314 30.24 9.00 -0.91
CA PRO A 314 31.29 9.70 -0.23
C PRO A 314 32.46 8.73 -0.05
N LYS A 315 33.58 9.02 -0.70
CA LYS A 315 34.79 8.23 -0.52
C LYS A 315 35.04 8.05 0.97
N PRO A 316 35.28 6.81 1.44
CA PRO A 316 35.64 6.59 2.84
C PRO A 316 36.75 7.60 3.20
N ALA A 317 36.51 8.36 4.26
CA ALA A 317 37.52 9.30 4.74
C ALA A 317 38.82 8.53 4.92
N GLU A 318 39.88 8.91 4.19
CA GLU A 318 41.22 8.36 4.37
C GLU A 318 41.54 8.50 5.86
N THR A 319 41.55 7.38 6.55
CA THR A 319 42.10 7.34 7.91
C THR A 319 43.57 7.67 7.81
N LYS A 320 43.90 8.93 8.14
CA LYS A 320 45.33 9.31 8.32
C LYS A 320 45.88 8.34 9.35
N ASP A 321 46.91 7.60 8.91
CA ASP A 321 47.71 6.70 9.72
C ASP A 321 48.11 7.38 11.04
N THR A 322 47.44 7.05 12.11
CA THR A 322 47.91 7.29 13.46
C THR A 322 48.74 6.09 13.87
N LYS A 323 50.04 6.37 13.99
CA LYS A 323 51.14 5.53 14.51
C LYS A 323 50.65 4.68 15.70
N PRO A 324 50.99 3.39 15.78
CA PRO A 324 50.55 2.51 16.86
C PRO A 324 51.11 2.98 18.20
N ALA A 325 50.21 3.28 19.13
CA ALA A 325 50.58 3.47 20.54
C ALA A 325 50.71 2.11 21.21
N THR A 326 51.82 1.92 21.94
CA THR A 326 52.20 0.76 22.72
C THR A 326 51.10 0.40 23.77
N LYS A 327 50.80 -0.91 23.86
CA LYS A 327 49.92 -1.53 24.85
C LYS A 327 50.38 -1.29 26.28
N PRO A 328 49.49 -1.06 27.23
CA PRO A 328 49.65 -1.50 28.61
C PRO A 328 48.83 -2.77 28.87
N ASP A 329 49.38 -3.64 29.71
CA ASP A 329 48.84 -4.94 30.12
C ASP A 329 47.44 -4.86 30.74
N ALA A 330 46.53 -5.73 30.29
CA ALA A 330 45.20 -5.86 30.82
C ALA A 330 45.06 -7.14 31.64
N LYS A 331 44.56 -6.98 32.87
CA LYS A 331 43.98 -8.03 33.72
C LYS A 331 42.67 -8.54 33.19
N PRO A 332 42.28 -9.82 33.40
CA PRO A 332 41.06 -10.40 32.87
C PRO A 332 39.84 -10.02 33.77
N GLY A 333 38.78 -9.57 33.13
CA GLY A 333 37.51 -9.27 33.81
C GLY A 333 36.31 -9.40 32.86
N THR A 334 35.45 -10.35 33.18
CA THR A 334 34.03 -10.54 32.88
C THR A 334 33.50 -10.24 31.48
N THR A 335 33.16 -11.32 30.80
CA THR A 335 32.41 -11.35 29.52
C THR A 335 30.95 -10.90 29.70
N THR A 336 30.58 -9.83 29.03
CA THR A 336 29.17 -9.47 28.78
C THR A 336 28.82 -9.95 27.37
N PRO A 337 27.67 -10.61 27.13
CA PRO A 337 27.32 -11.13 25.81
C PRO A 337 26.96 -9.98 24.85
N ALA A 338 27.45 -10.08 23.62
CA ALA A 338 27.11 -9.19 22.51
C ALA A 338 25.60 -9.28 22.16
N PRO A 339 24.96 -8.18 21.70
CA PRO A 339 23.59 -8.22 21.24
C PRO A 339 23.50 -9.06 19.95
N ALA A 340 22.51 -9.93 19.93
CA ALA A 340 22.22 -10.83 18.81
C ALA A 340 21.96 -10.04 17.52
N ALA A 341 22.57 -10.51 16.44
CA ALA A 341 22.33 -10.01 15.11
C ALA A 341 20.85 -10.06 14.72
N ALA A 342 20.31 -8.99 14.20
CA ALA A 342 18.95 -8.91 13.71
C ALA A 342 18.72 -9.95 12.61
N LYS A 343 17.70 -10.78 12.81
CA LYS A 343 17.23 -11.76 11.84
C LYS A 343 16.77 -11.05 10.55
N PRO A 344 17.07 -11.58 9.36
CA PRO A 344 16.57 -11.00 8.10
C PRO A 344 15.04 -10.99 8.07
N PRO A 345 14.42 -10.03 7.35
CA PRO A 345 12.97 -9.92 7.29
C PRO A 345 12.36 -11.22 6.77
N ALA A 346 11.32 -11.67 7.47
CA ALA A 346 10.56 -12.85 7.09
C ALA A 346 9.92 -12.64 5.71
N LYS A 347 9.94 -13.72 4.90
CA LYS A 347 9.15 -13.85 3.68
C LYS A 347 7.71 -13.38 3.94
N PRO A 348 7.04 -12.70 2.98
CA PRO A 348 5.66 -12.28 3.18
C PRO A 348 4.80 -13.47 3.58
N ALA A 349 4.10 -13.31 4.68
CA ALA A 349 3.18 -14.31 5.19
C ALA A 349 2.07 -14.53 4.13
N GLY A 350 1.82 -15.78 3.81
CA GLY A 350 0.61 -16.16 3.11
C GLY A 350 -0.62 -15.75 3.94
N PRO A 351 -1.82 -15.73 3.35
CA PRO A 351 -3.02 -15.26 4.01
C PRO A 351 -3.19 -15.93 5.38
N SER A 352 -3.18 -15.12 6.43
CA SER A 352 -3.48 -15.59 7.78
C SER A 352 -4.99 -15.54 7.98
N LEU A 353 -5.56 -16.67 8.35
CA LEU A 353 -6.92 -16.79 8.88
C LEU A 353 -6.97 -16.32 10.33
#